data_ce801c84693c8aeac9ae9ed539864e19
#
_entry.id   ce801c84693c8aeac9ae9ed539864e19
#
_cell.length_a   1.000
_cell.length_b   1.000
_cell.length_c   1.000
_cell.angle_alpha   90.00
_cell.angle_beta   90.00
_cell.angle_gamma   90.00
#
_symmetry.space_group_name_H-M   'P 1'
#
loop_
_entity.id
_entity.type
_entity.pdbx_description
1 polymer ?
#
loop_
_entity_poly.entity_id
_entity_poly.type
_entity_poly.pdbx_seq_one_letter_code
_entity_poly.pdbx_strand_id
1 'polypeptide(L)'
;LPLKKGRAGTMTHDYVRHGTTTLFAALNVADGTLIGQCQDRHRHQEWLAFLKKIERETPKDLDIHLIADNYATHKHPEVKAWLAKHPRFHMHFTPTSSSWLNLVERFFRDLTDQIVSGSFTSVKELADKILTYLADRNQNPKRYVWNARGEEILRKIQRARNSMMESQATV
;
A
#
# COMPACT_ATOMS: atom_id res chain seq x y z
N LEU A 1 -18.89 31.21 -1.41
CA LEU A 1 -20.10 32.00 -1.15
C LEU A 1 -20.08 32.43 0.31
N PRO A 2 -20.39 33.71 0.63
CA PRO A 2 -20.36 34.18 2.01
C PRO A 2 -21.36 33.45 2.89
N LEU A 3 -20.97 33.20 4.14
CA LEU A 3 -21.81 32.58 5.16
C LEU A 3 -23.07 33.43 5.40
N LYS A 4 -24.24 32.82 5.22
CA LYS A 4 -25.54 33.42 5.61
C LYS A 4 -26.03 32.70 6.88
N LYS A 5 -26.65 33.47 7.79
CA LYS A 5 -27.24 32.95 9.04
C LYS A 5 -28.22 31.80 8.74
N GLY A 6 -27.94 30.59 9.26
CA GLY A 6 -28.75 29.39 9.04
C GLY A 6 -28.40 28.53 7.83
N ARG A 7 -27.30 28.80 7.12
CA ARG A 7 -26.78 27.92 6.05
C ARG A 7 -25.33 27.60 6.30
N ALA A 8 -24.99 26.30 6.34
CA ALA A 8 -23.59 25.85 6.32
C ALA A 8 -22.91 26.36 5.05
N GLY A 9 -21.70 26.89 5.18
CA GLY A 9 -20.92 27.34 4.03
C GLY A 9 -20.61 26.13 3.13
N THR A 10 -21.06 26.21 1.88
CA THR A 10 -20.65 25.23 0.85
C THR A 10 -19.26 25.65 0.35
N MET A 11 -18.22 24.91 0.72
CA MET A 11 -16.95 25.00 0.03
C MET A 11 -17.14 24.36 -1.35
N THR A 12 -17.16 25.17 -2.40
CA THR A 12 -16.97 24.68 -3.77
C THR A 12 -15.53 24.23 -3.88
N HIS A 13 -15.31 22.93 -3.92
CA HIS A 13 -14.00 22.37 -4.25
C HIS A 13 -13.87 22.38 -5.79
N ASP A 14 -13.60 23.55 -6.36
CA ASP A 14 -13.16 23.66 -7.75
C ASP A 14 -11.71 23.15 -7.81
N TYR A 15 -11.55 21.84 -8.05
CA TYR A 15 -10.24 21.26 -8.34
C TYR A 15 -10.21 20.76 -9.78
N VAL A 16 -9.10 21.03 -10.45
CA VAL A 16 -8.82 20.46 -11.77
C VAL A 16 -8.12 19.12 -11.58
N ARG A 17 -8.71 18.04 -12.10
CA ARG A 17 -8.11 16.71 -12.03
C ARG A 17 -7.10 16.52 -13.14
N HIS A 18 -5.81 16.50 -12.82
CA HIS A 18 -4.71 16.30 -13.78
C HIS A 18 -4.39 14.83 -14.07
N GLY A 19 -5.14 13.89 -13.52
CA GLY A 19 -4.94 12.45 -13.68
C GLY A 19 -4.67 11.72 -12.36
N THR A 20 -4.20 10.49 -12.46
CA THR A 20 -3.89 9.64 -11.31
C THR A 20 -2.60 8.85 -11.54
N THR A 21 -1.90 8.53 -10.48
CA THR A 21 -0.80 7.56 -10.47
C THR A 21 -1.03 6.52 -9.39
N THR A 22 -0.45 5.34 -9.56
CA THR A 22 -0.46 4.27 -8.58
C THR A 22 0.94 4.11 -8.01
N LEU A 23 1.08 4.19 -6.70
CA LEU A 23 2.32 3.87 -6.02
C LEU A 23 2.31 2.40 -5.58
N PHE A 24 3.25 1.61 -6.09
CA PHE A 24 3.66 0.35 -5.49
C PHE A 24 4.78 0.62 -4.49
N ALA A 25 4.65 0.13 -3.26
CA ALA A 25 5.67 0.28 -2.24
C ALA A 25 5.84 -1.01 -1.45
N ALA A 26 7.10 -1.37 -1.17
CA ALA A 26 7.48 -2.44 -0.27
C ALA A 26 8.31 -1.84 0.88
N LEU A 27 7.88 -2.11 2.10
CA LEU A 27 8.56 -1.72 3.34
C LEU A 27 9.40 -2.89 3.84
N ASN A 28 10.70 -2.70 3.97
CA ASN A 28 11.53 -3.63 4.69
C ASN A 28 11.31 -3.45 6.20
N VAL A 29 10.69 -4.44 6.84
CA VAL A 29 10.37 -4.37 8.26
C VAL A 29 11.59 -4.47 9.17
N ALA A 30 12.72 -4.97 8.66
CA ALA A 30 13.95 -5.14 9.43
C ALA A 30 14.67 -3.81 9.67
N ASP A 31 14.71 -2.93 8.68
CA ASP A 31 15.45 -1.67 8.74
C ASP A 31 14.58 -0.43 8.49
N GLY A 32 13.38 -0.58 7.95
CA GLY A 32 12.46 0.51 7.63
C GLY A 32 12.69 1.16 6.27
N THR A 33 13.57 0.60 5.42
CA THR A 33 13.78 1.07 4.05
C THR A 33 12.58 0.75 3.15
N LEU A 34 12.45 1.50 2.08
CA LEU A 34 11.33 1.43 1.15
C LEU A 34 11.82 1.24 -0.29
N ILE A 35 11.23 0.29 -0.98
CA ILE A 35 11.31 0.18 -2.43
C ILE A 35 9.98 0.69 -2.98
N GLY A 36 9.99 1.70 -3.84
CA GLY A 36 8.77 2.25 -4.40
C GLY A 36 8.85 2.47 -5.91
N GLN A 37 7.69 2.45 -6.55
CA GLN A 37 7.54 2.67 -7.99
C GLN A 37 6.17 3.26 -8.30
N CYS A 38 6.13 4.42 -8.96
CA CYS A 38 4.90 4.99 -9.51
C CYS A 38 4.60 4.35 -10.88
N GLN A 39 3.34 4.03 -11.12
CA GLN A 39 2.84 3.42 -12.36
C GLN A 39 1.50 4.06 -12.73
N ASP A 40 1.13 3.99 -14.00
CA ASP A 40 -0.14 4.54 -14.48
C ASP A 40 -1.35 3.72 -14.04
N ARG A 41 -1.16 2.44 -13.79
CA ARG A 41 -2.25 1.48 -13.49
C ARG A 41 -1.85 0.49 -12.41
N HIS A 42 -2.89 -0.15 -11.80
CA HIS A 42 -2.74 -1.20 -10.80
C HIS A 42 -3.18 -2.56 -11.37
N ARG A 43 -2.47 -3.07 -12.39
CA ARG A 43 -2.76 -4.38 -13.00
C ARG A 43 -1.66 -5.37 -12.63
N HIS A 44 -1.83 -6.63 -13.01
CA HIS A 44 -0.84 -7.69 -12.76
C HIS A 44 0.50 -7.42 -13.48
N GLN A 45 0.52 -6.72 -14.63
CA GLN A 45 1.74 -6.36 -15.34
C GLN A 45 2.60 -5.39 -14.51
N GLU A 46 1.98 -4.35 -13.97
CA GLU A 46 2.67 -3.36 -13.12
C GLU A 46 3.11 -4.01 -11.80
N TRP A 47 2.29 -4.88 -11.22
CA TRP A 47 2.68 -5.69 -10.07
C TRP A 47 3.89 -6.57 -10.37
N LEU A 48 3.90 -7.27 -11.49
CA LEU A 48 5.02 -8.10 -11.91
C LEU A 48 6.30 -7.28 -12.15
N ALA A 49 6.17 -6.09 -12.74
CA ALA A 49 7.30 -5.16 -12.90
C ALA A 49 7.86 -4.74 -11.54
N PHE A 50 6.99 -4.53 -10.54
CA PHE A 50 7.39 -4.20 -9.19
C PHE A 50 8.08 -5.36 -8.47
N LEU A 51 7.60 -6.60 -8.61
CA LEU A 51 8.29 -7.79 -8.09
C LEU A 51 9.70 -7.93 -8.67
N LYS A 52 9.87 -7.69 -9.98
CA LYS A 52 11.19 -7.67 -10.63
C LYS A 52 12.09 -6.56 -10.10
N LYS A 53 11.52 -5.41 -9.71
CA LYS A 53 12.28 -4.34 -9.04
C LYS A 53 12.76 -4.80 -7.67
N ILE A 54 11.89 -5.39 -6.85
CA ILE A 54 12.27 -5.95 -5.54
C ILE A 54 13.38 -6.98 -5.70
N GLU A 55 13.24 -7.90 -6.67
CA GLU A 55 14.25 -8.91 -6.99
C GLU A 55 15.62 -8.31 -7.29
N ARG A 56 15.65 -7.20 -8.02
CA ARG A 56 16.90 -6.52 -8.42
C ARG A 56 17.53 -5.74 -7.25
N GLU A 57 16.71 -5.15 -6.37
CA GLU A 57 17.14 -4.26 -5.30
C GLU A 57 17.38 -4.98 -3.96
N THR A 58 17.07 -6.28 -3.89
CA THR A 58 17.31 -7.10 -2.69
C THR A 58 18.55 -8.00 -2.89
N PRO A 59 19.42 -8.18 -1.87
CA PRO A 59 20.56 -9.08 -1.92
C PRO A 59 20.16 -10.48 -2.40
N LYS A 60 21.01 -11.09 -3.23
CA LYS A 60 20.67 -12.34 -3.95
C LYS A 60 20.72 -13.60 -3.07
N ASP A 61 21.42 -13.52 -1.98
CA ASP A 61 21.62 -14.58 -0.98
C ASP A 61 20.50 -14.66 0.06
N LEU A 62 19.53 -13.72 0.03
CA LEU A 62 18.43 -13.66 0.99
C LEU A 62 17.12 -14.16 0.38
N ASP A 63 16.36 -14.89 1.17
CA ASP A 63 14.95 -15.16 0.89
C ASP A 63 14.10 -13.92 1.10
N ILE A 64 13.05 -13.77 0.32
CA ILE A 64 12.16 -12.62 0.34
C ILE A 64 10.77 -13.08 0.79
N HIS A 65 10.38 -12.71 2.00
CA HIS A 65 9.02 -12.92 2.51
C HIS A 65 8.20 -11.67 2.28
N LEU A 66 7.28 -11.71 1.32
CA LEU A 66 6.38 -10.60 0.98
C LEU A 66 5.02 -10.78 1.64
N ILE A 67 4.63 -9.82 2.47
CA ILE A 67 3.29 -9.71 3.02
C ILE A 67 2.51 -8.75 2.12
N ALA A 68 1.44 -9.21 1.50
CA ALA A 68 0.59 -8.43 0.61
C ALA A 68 -0.89 -8.62 0.95
N ASP A 69 -1.72 -7.68 0.55
CA ASP A 69 -3.16 -7.83 0.63
C ASP A 69 -3.68 -8.91 -0.33
N ASN A 70 -4.89 -9.40 -0.06
CA ASN A 70 -5.49 -10.49 -0.81
C ASN A 70 -6.16 -9.99 -2.11
N TYR A 71 -5.47 -9.13 -2.88
CA TYR A 71 -5.99 -8.57 -4.12
C TYR A 71 -5.80 -9.52 -5.31
N ALA A 72 -6.76 -9.54 -6.24
CA ALA A 72 -6.79 -10.50 -7.34
C ALA A 72 -5.57 -10.40 -8.28
N THR A 73 -5.05 -9.19 -8.52
CA THR A 73 -3.88 -8.97 -9.38
C THR A 73 -2.62 -9.67 -8.85
N HIS A 74 -2.49 -9.81 -7.52
CA HIS A 74 -1.37 -10.49 -6.90
C HIS A 74 -1.37 -12.01 -7.13
N LYS A 75 -2.52 -12.57 -7.51
CA LYS A 75 -2.74 -14.01 -7.73
C LYS A 75 -2.91 -14.37 -9.21
N HIS A 76 -2.66 -13.42 -10.11
CA HIS A 76 -2.79 -13.65 -11.55
C HIS A 76 -1.88 -14.81 -12.02
N PRO A 77 -2.29 -15.63 -13.01
CA PRO A 77 -1.49 -16.77 -13.50
C PRO A 77 -0.05 -16.40 -13.89
N GLU A 78 0.16 -15.26 -14.56
CA GLU A 78 1.51 -14.80 -14.92
C GLU A 78 2.39 -14.49 -13.70
N VAL A 79 1.80 -13.92 -12.63
CA VAL A 79 2.50 -13.67 -11.36
C VAL A 79 2.90 -14.99 -10.72
N LYS A 80 1.99 -15.97 -10.68
CA LYS A 80 2.28 -17.31 -10.16
C LYS A 80 3.37 -18.02 -10.96
N ALA A 81 3.33 -17.92 -12.30
CA ALA A 81 4.33 -18.50 -13.16
C ALA A 81 5.72 -17.86 -12.97
N TRP A 82 5.76 -16.54 -12.72
CA TRP A 82 7.01 -15.86 -12.39
C TRP A 82 7.54 -16.29 -11.03
N LEU A 83 6.69 -16.32 -9.99
CA LEU A 83 7.07 -16.76 -8.63
C LEU A 83 7.59 -18.20 -8.62
N ALA A 84 7.01 -19.10 -9.41
CA ALA A 84 7.50 -20.49 -9.54
C ALA A 84 8.94 -20.59 -10.05
N LYS A 85 9.42 -19.58 -10.81
CA LYS A 85 10.79 -19.47 -11.30
C LYS A 85 11.73 -18.71 -10.35
N HIS A 86 11.19 -18.16 -9.25
CA HIS A 86 11.92 -17.36 -8.28
C HIS A 86 11.68 -17.91 -6.86
N PRO A 87 12.24 -19.10 -6.54
CA PRO A 87 11.91 -19.84 -5.31
C PRO A 87 12.25 -19.08 -4.02
N ARG A 88 13.13 -18.07 -4.08
CA ARG A 88 13.43 -17.20 -2.93
C ARG A 88 12.28 -16.26 -2.54
N PHE A 89 11.21 -16.15 -3.37
CA PHE A 89 10.03 -15.34 -3.06
C PHE A 89 8.95 -16.15 -2.38
N HIS A 90 8.62 -15.79 -1.15
CA HIS A 90 7.58 -16.40 -0.33
C HIS A 90 6.45 -15.40 -0.13
N MET A 91 5.30 -15.63 -0.79
CA MET A 91 4.13 -14.75 -0.71
C MET A 91 3.25 -15.12 0.48
N HIS A 92 2.95 -14.14 1.33
CA HIS A 92 2.03 -14.24 2.46
C HIS A 92 0.89 -13.26 2.25
N PHE A 93 -0.34 -13.76 2.14
CA PHE A 93 -1.51 -12.90 1.95
C PHE A 93 -2.21 -12.63 3.27
N THR A 94 -2.52 -11.35 3.52
CA THR A 94 -3.38 -10.99 4.65
C THR A 94 -4.79 -11.54 4.44
N PRO A 95 -5.54 -11.87 5.50
CA PRO A 95 -6.95 -12.23 5.38
C PRO A 95 -7.76 -11.12 4.68
N THR A 96 -8.83 -11.50 4.01
CA THR A 96 -9.75 -10.52 3.40
C THR A 96 -10.21 -9.50 4.42
N SER A 97 -10.29 -8.23 4.03
CA SER A 97 -10.66 -7.09 4.90
C SER A 97 -9.72 -6.86 6.09
N SER A 98 -8.47 -7.32 6.01
CA SER A 98 -7.47 -7.18 7.07
C SER A 98 -6.21 -6.45 6.62
N SER A 99 -6.34 -5.43 5.75
CA SER A 99 -5.21 -4.60 5.28
C SER A 99 -4.44 -3.95 6.44
N TRP A 100 -5.11 -3.68 7.57
CA TRP A 100 -4.50 -3.17 8.79
C TRP A 100 -3.39 -4.08 9.38
N LEU A 101 -3.31 -5.34 8.95
CA LEU A 101 -2.19 -6.24 9.28
C LEU A 101 -0.95 -5.97 8.44
N ASN A 102 -1.05 -5.16 7.39
CA ASN A 102 0.06 -4.82 6.54
C ASN A 102 0.70 -3.51 7.00
N LEU A 103 1.95 -3.56 7.49
CA LEU A 103 2.65 -2.39 8.02
C LEU A 103 2.86 -1.29 6.97
N VAL A 104 2.90 -1.61 5.68
CA VAL A 104 3.03 -0.60 4.62
C VAL A 104 1.86 0.39 4.60
N GLU A 105 0.69 0.02 5.13
CA GLU A 105 -0.46 0.92 5.27
C GLU A 105 -0.15 2.13 6.19
N ARG A 106 0.71 1.93 7.19
CA ARG A 106 1.17 3.04 8.04
C ARG A 106 2.05 4.01 7.26
N PHE A 107 2.91 3.48 6.39
CA PHE A 107 3.70 4.30 5.49
C PHE A 107 2.79 5.09 4.52
N PHE A 108 1.74 4.48 3.95
CA PHE A 108 0.81 5.20 3.08
C PHE A 108 0.08 6.33 3.80
N ARG A 109 -0.22 6.19 5.09
CA ARG A 109 -0.75 7.28 5.91
C ARG A 109 0.26 8.42 6.02
N ASP A 110 1.50 8.13 6.41
CA ASP A 110 2.56 9.15 6.53
C ASP A 110 2.77 9.88 5.18
N LEU A 111 2.74 9.15 4.07
CA LEU A 111 2.84 9.71 2.72
C LEU A 111 1.66 10.63 2.39
N THR A 112 0.44 10.21 2.76
CA THR A 112 -0.77 11.00 2.54
C THR A 112 -0.69 12.34 3.30
N ASP A 113 -0.29 12.30 4.55
CA ASP A 113 -0.21 13.47 5.41
C ASP A 113 0.88 14.46 4.93
N GLN A 114 1.98 13.95 4.38
CA GLN A 114 3.15 14.76 3.99
C GLN A 114 3.14 15.23 2.53
N ILE A 115 2.59 14.44 1.63
CA ILE A 115 2.69 14.68 0.19
C ILE A 115 1.31 14.81 -0.46
N VAL A 116 0.43 13.81 -0.28
CA VAL A 116 -0.80 13.69 -1.07
C VAL A 116 -1.84 14.78 -0.73
N SER A 117 -1.79 15.33 0.47
CA SER A 117 -2.62 16.49 0.87
C SER A 117 -2.24 17.81 0.19
N GLY A 118 -1.13 17.83 -0.57
CA GLY A 118 -0.70 18.99 -1.36
C GLY A 118 -1.48 19.17 -2.65
N SER A 119 -1.21 20.30 -3.34
CA SER A 119 -1.73 20.57 -4.69
C SER A 119 -0.64 20.33 -5.72
N PHE A 120 -1.00 19.69 -6.84
CA PHE A 120 -0.07 19.31 -7.90
C PHE A 120 -0.63 19.76 -9.25
N THR A 121 0.23 20.25 -10.12
CA THR A 121 -0.13 20.73 -11.47
C THR A 121 -0.11 19.61 -12.51
N SER A 122 0.53 18.49 -12.20
CA SER A 122 0.61 17.32 -13.08
C SER A 122 0.83 16.01 -12.30
N VAL A 123 0.49 14.89 -12.94
CA VAL A 123 0.77 13.54 -12.41
C VAL A 123 2.28 13.31 -12.26
N LYS A 124 3.07 13.86 -13.19
CA LYS A 124 4.54 13.76 -13.13
C LYS A 124 5.09 14.45 -11.87
N GLU A 125 4.62 15.65 -11.56
CA GLU A 125 5.02 16.39 -10.37
C GLU A 125 4.71 15.60 -9.09
N LEU A 126 3.50 15.02 -8.99
CA LEU A 126 3.12 14.17 -7.88
C LEU A 126 4.06 12.94 -7.77
N ALA A 127 4.31 12.25 -8.88
CA ALA A 127 5.18 11.07 -8.89
C ALA A 127 6.62 11.42 -8.48
N ASP A 128 7.18 12.51 -9.02
CA ASP A 128 8.52 12.99 -8.68
C ASP A 128 8.62 13.34 -7.18
N LYS A 129 7.60 14.00 -6.60
CA LYS A 129 7.52 14.31 -5.16
C LYS A 129 7.48 13.05 -4.32
N ILE A 130 6.67 12.06 -4.70
CA ILE A 130 6.59 10.76 -4.01
C ILE A 130 7.96 10.08 -4.01
N LEU A 131 8.62 9.99 -5.17
CA LEU A 131 9.92 9.32 -5.30
C LEU A 131 11.03 10.05 -4.53
N THR A 132 11.02 11.39 -4.53
CA THR A 132 11.94 12.18 -3.70
C THR A 132 11.72 11.90 -2.21
N TYR A 133 10.47 11.90 -1.76
CA TYR A 133 10.15 11.57 -0.37
C TYR A 133 10.63 10.17 0.04
N LEU A 134 10.49 9.16 -0.85
CA LEU A 134 11.02 7.82 -0.60
C LEU A 134 12.55 7.84 -0.47
N ALA A 135 13.23 8.56 -1.36
CA ALA A 135 14.69 8.67 -1.34
C ALA A 135 15.19 9.35 -0.06
N ASP A 136 14.57 10.46 0.35
CA ASP A 136 14.91 11.19 1.58
C ASP A 136 14.66 10.32 2.82
N ARG A 137 13.53 9.60 2.85
CA ARG A 137 13.20 8.69 3.95
C ARG A 137 14.20 7.54 4.06
N ASN A 138 14.71 7.04 2.93
CA ASN A 138 15.69 5.97 2.90
C ASN A 138 17.10 6.41 3.36
N GLN A 139 17.40 7.71 3.40
CA GLN A 139 18.64 8.22 4.01
C GLN A 139 18.64 8.04 5.54
N ASN A 140 17.44 8.15 6.17
CA ASN A 140 17.23 7.97 7.59
C ASN A 140 16.00 7.07 7.82
N PRO A 141 16.09 5.77 7.54
CA PRO A 141 14.93 4.90 7.55
C PRO A 141 14.35 4.74 8.95
N LYS A 142 13.01 4.78 9.04
CA LYS A 142 12.29 4.63 10.30
C LYS A 142 11.50 3.34 10.29
N ARG A 143 11.81 2.44 11.21
CA ARG A 143 11.05 1.22 11.42
C ARG A 143 9.69 1.52 12.03
N TYR A 144 8.68 0.83 11.54
CA TYR A 144 7.39 0.77 12.23
C TYR A 144 7.41 -0.41 13.19
N VAL A 145 7.09 -0.13 14.46
CA VAL A 145 7.03 -1.16 15.50
C VAL A 145 5.58 -1.62 15.65
N TRP A 146 5.39 -2.92 15.61
CA TRP A 146 4.10 -3.55 15.86
C TRP A 146 3.88 -3.69 17.36
N ASN A 147 2.96 -2.89 17.93
CA ASN A 147 2.70 -2.87 19.38
C ASN A 147 1.53 -3.77 19.80
N ALA A 148 0.74 -4.29 18.86
CA ALA A 148 -0.39 -5.16 19.19
C ALA A 148 0.09 -6.57 19.53
N ARG A 149 -0.45 -7.14 20.63
CA ARG A 149 -0.17 -8.53 21.00
C ARG A 149 -0.82 -9.49 20.01
N GLY A 150 -0.15 -10.62 19.71
CA GLY A 150 -0.64 -11.62 18.76
C GLY A 150 -2.04 -12.12 19.09
N GLU A 151 -2.35 -12.32 20.38
CA GLU A 151 -3.69 -12.71 20.85
C GLU A 151 -4.78 -11.67 20.57
N GLU A 152 -4.47 -10.38 20.65
CA GLU A 152 -5.42 -9.33 20.30
C GLU A 152 -5.70 -9.30 18.81
N ILE A 153 -4.67 -9.55 18.00
CA ILE A 153 -4.79 -9.66 16.55
C ILE A 153 -5.70 -10.84 16.21
N LEU A 154 -5.44 -12.02 16.77
CA LEU A 154 -6.26 -13.21 16.55
C LEU A 154 -7.72 -12.98 16.95
N ARG A 155 -7.98 -12.35 18.10
CA ARG A 155 -9.33 -11.98 18.53
C ARG A 155 -10.04 -11.02 17.58
N LYS A 156 -9.32 -10.05 17.00
CA LYS A 156 -9.87 -9.14 15.98
C LYS A 156 -10.21 -9.86 14.68
N ILE A 157 -9.33 -10.76 14.23
CA ILE A 157 -9.56 -11.59 13.04
C ILE A 157 -10.80 -12.47 13.25
N GLN A 158 -10.92 -13.13 14.40
CA GLN A 158 -12.07 -13.99 14.71
C GLN A 158 -13.39 -13.20 14.74
N ARG A 159 -13.41 -12.02 15.35
CA ARG A 159 -14.60 -11.13 15.34
C ARG A 159 -14.99 -10.73 13.92
N ALA A 160 -14.03 -10.33 13.09
CA ALA A 160 -14.28 -9.96 11.70
C ALA A 160 -14.87 -11.15 10.90
N ARG A 161 -14.35 -12.36 11.10
CA ARG A 161 -14.88 -13.59 10.47
C ARG A 161 -16.33 -13.86 10.90
N ASN A 162 -16.61 -13.80 12.19
CA ASN A 162 -17.96 -14.04 12.72
C ASN A 162 -18.96 -13.03 12.16
N SER A 163 -18.62 -11.74 12.13
CA SER A 163 -19.47 -10.70 11.56
C SER A 163 -19.76 -10.90 10.06
N MET A 164 -18.77 -11.37 9.30
CA MET A 164 -18.97 -11.70 7.88
C MET A 164 -19.91 -12.92 7.71
N MET A 165 -19.80 -13.94 8.55
CA MET A 165 -20.68 -15.11 8.51
C MET A 165 -22.12 -14.75 8.88
N GLU A 166 -22.34 -13.91 9.89
CA GLU A 166 -23.63 -13.39 10.29
C GLU A 166 -24.30 -12.57 9.18
N SER A 167 -23.52 -11.71 8.49
CA SER A 167 -24.03 -10.92 7.35
C SER A 167 -24.42 -11.78 6.15
N GLN A 168 -23.80 -12.94 5.94
CA GLN A 168 -24.15 -13.89 4.88
C GLN A 168 -25.34 -14.78 5.24
N ALA A 169 -25.61 -14.99 6.50
CA ALA A 169 -26.75 -15.78 6.98
C ALA A 169 -28.08 -15.00 6.99
N THR A 170 -28.03 -13.68 6.81
CA THR A 170 -29.21 -12.77 6.88
C THR A 170 -29.73 -12.39 5.47
N VAL A 171 -29.14 -12.92 4.38
CA VAL A 171 -29.55 -12.77 2.98
C VAL A 171 -30.14 -14.07 2.48
#